data_2b239ed648df9e21f625b83660a0527c
#
_entry.id   2b239ed648df9e21f625b83660a0527c
#
_cell.length_a   1.000
_cell.length_b   1.000
_cell.length_c   1.000
_cell.angle_alpha   90.00
_cell.angle_beta   90.00
_cell.angle_gamma   90.00
#
_symmetry.space_group_name_H-M   'P 1'
#
loop_
_entity.id
_entity.type
_entity.pdbx_description
1 polymer ?
#
loop_
_entity_poly.entity_id
_entity_poly.type
_entity_poly.pdbx_seq_one_letter_code
_entity_poly.pdbx_strand_id
1 'polypeptide(L)'
;MDYSSKIQNTIWKKILKIIISLQRAVVLLIGIAVPLIVVYQVILRYVLKKPLMGIEELLVFFIIWLYMLGGSVASEQRNHIECGILTLYIKKDKSIKLFNCIKSMFSVVICSWLTYWGYWYFGYSLKLWKTSDILHIPMFFGEGVIFIGFALMLFFGILELIDNFKLYRACFKKSDIKQDEKGVTA
;
A
#
# COMPACT_ATOMS: atom_id res chain seq x y z
N MET A 1 7.00 -13.18 1.93
CA MET A 1 8.11 -13.15 2.93
C MET A 1 7.82 -12.05 3.91
N ASP A 2 7.63 -12.36 5.17
CA ASP A 2 7.14 -11.41 6.17
C ASP A 2 8.24 -10.39 6.55
N TYR A 3 7.93 -9.11 6.47
CA TYR A 3 8.86 -8.00 6.74
C TYR A 3 9.39 -8.03 8.18
N SER A 4 8.61 -8.61 9.09
CA SER A 4 8.92 -8.67 10.51
C SER A 4 10.18 -9.50 10.82
N SER A 5 10.63 -10.34 9.91
CA SER A 5 11.79 -11.22 10.13
C SER A 5 13.14 -10.57 9.79
N LYS A 6 13.17 -9.49 8.99
CA LYS A 6 14.41 -8.89 8.47
C LYS A 6 14.96 -7.70 9.26
N ILE A 7 14.19 -7.10 10.14
CA ILE A 7 14.64 -5.93 10.91
C ILE A 7 15.35 -6.40 12.19
N GLN A 8 16.60 -5.99 12.37
CA GLN A 8 17.48 -6.46 13.44
C GLN A 8 17.17 -5.88 14.84
N ASN A 9 16.42 -4.74 14.92
CA ASN A 9 16.05 -4.11 16.18
C ASN A 9 14.69 -4.59 16.71
N THR A 10 14.65 -5.21 17.87
CA THR A 10 13.47 -5.84 18.49
C THR A 10 12.30 -4.87 18.72
N ILE A 11 12.58 -3.59 19.01
CA ILE A 11 11.56 -2.57 19.29
C ILE A 11 10.85 -2.17 17.99
N TRP A 12 11.59 -1.88 16.92
CA TRP A 12 11.04 -1.54 15.61
C TRP A 12 10.18 -2.67 15.03
N LYS A 13 10.56 -3.92 15.24
CA LYS A 13 9.76 -5.09 14.86
C LYS A 13 8.40 -5.11 15.55
N LYS A 14 8.36 -4.83 16.86
CA LYS A 14 7.10 -4.80 17.61
C LYS A 14 6.19 -3.70 17.12
N ILE A 15 6.70 -2.48 16.91
CA ILE A 15 5.90 -1.34 16.42
C ILE A 15 5.33 -1.62 15.02
N LEU A 16 6.17 -2.07 14.08
CA LEU A 16 5.72 -2.41 12.72
C LEU A 16 4.67 -3.53 12.75
N LYS A 17 4.88 -4.58 13.55
CA LYS A 17 3.92 -5.68 13.66
C LYS A 17 2.57 -5.22 14.21
N ILE A 18 2.57 -4.29 15.17
CA ILE A 18 1.33 -3.72 15.72
C ILE A 18 0.61 -2.89 14.65
N ILE A 19 1.32 -2.01 13.93
CA ILE A 19 0.75 -1.18 12.87
C ILE A 19 0.13 -2.06 11.77
N ILE A 20 0.86 -3.04 11.29
CA ILE A 20 0.40 -3.96 10.24
C ILE A 20 -0.79 -4.79 10.72
N SER A 21 -0.75 -5.32 11.95
CA SER A 21 -1.85 -6.09 12.51
C SER A 21 -3.11 -5.26 12.68
N LEU A 22 -2.98 -4.02 13.19
CA LEU A 22 -4.10 -3.10 13.33
C LEU A 22 -4.71 -2.75 11.97
N GLN A 23 -3.85 -2.43 10.99
CA GLN A 23 -4.27 -2.11 9.63
C GLN A 23 -5.02 -3.27 8.97
N ARG A 24 -4.51 -4.50 9.07
CA ARG A 24 -5.18 -5.70 8.55
C ARG A 24 -6.53 -5.96 9.23
N ALA A 25 -6.61 -5.78 10.56
CA ALA A 25 -7.86 -5.93 11.30
C ALA A 25 -8.92 -4.90 10.85
N VAL A 26 -8.53 -3.63 10.67
CA VAL A 26 -9.42 -2.57 10.18
C VAL A 26 -9.90 -2.87 8.75
N VAL A 27 -9.00 -3.27 7.84
CA VAL A 27 -9.35 -3.64 6.46
C VAL A 27 -10.32 -4.82 6.42
N LEU A 28 -10.10 -5.87 7.24
CA LEU A 28 -11.00 -7.01 7.34
C LEU A 28 -12.38 -6.59 7.86
N LEU A 29 -12.42 -5.78 8.91
CA LEU A 29 -13.68 -5.33 9.52
C LEU A 29 -14.49 -4.49 8.53
N ILE A 30 -13.88 -3.52 7.87
CA ILE A 30 -14.53 -2.69 6.86
C ILE A 30 -14.91 -3.53 5.63
N GLY A 31 -14.06 -4.48 5.22
CA GLY A 31 -14.30 -5.37 4.08
C GLY A 31 -15.52 -6.27 4.28
N ILE A 32 -15.85 -6.64 5.53
CA ILE A 32 -17.10 -7.36 5.86
C ILE A 32 -18.27 -6.39 6.00
N ALA A 33 -18.04 -5.21 6.60
CA ALA A 33 -19.10 -4.24 6.87
C ALA A 33 -19.68 -3.64 5.57
N VAL A 34 -18.83 -3.31 4.60
CA VAL A 34 -19.27 -2.67 3.34
C VAL A 34 -20.30 -3.51 2.59
N PRO A 35 -20.06 -4.81 2.27
CA PRO A 35 -21.08 -5.63 1.59
C PRO A 35 -22.35 -5.79 2.41
N LEU A 36 -22.28 -5.90 3.74
CA LEU A 36 -23.46 -5.99 4.59
C LEU A 36 -24.31 -4.71 4.54
N ILE A 37 -23.68 -3.54 4.55
CA ILE A 37 -24.36 -2.25 4.43
C ILE A 37 -25.01 -2.13 3.05
N VAL A 38 -24.32 -2.56 1.98
CA VAL A 38 -24.87 -2.56 0.61
C VAL A 38 -26.11 -3.46 0.52
N VAL A 39 -26.05 -4.69 1.05
CA VAL A 39 -27.20 -5.60 1.09
C VAL A 39 -28.36 -4.99 1.88
N TYR A 40 -28.07 -4.40 3.03
CA TYR A 40 -29.07 -3.72 3.85
C TYR A 40 -29.74 -2.56 3.09
N GLN A 41 -28.95 -1.75 2.36
CA GLN A 41 -29.45 -0.66 1.52
C GLN A 41 -30.35 -1.17 0.39
N VAL A 42 -29.96 -2.28 -0.26
CA VAL A 42 -30.78 -2.91 -1.31
C VAL A 42 -32.12 -3.37 -0.75
N ILE A 43 -32.15 -4.01 0.41
CA ILE A 43 -33.40 -4.43 1.08
C ILE A 43 -34.28 -3.22 1.41
N LEU A 44 -33.73 -2.16 1.98
CA LEU A 44 -34.45 -0.94 2.29
C LEU A 44 -35.09 -0.30 1.03
N ARG A 45 -34.34 -0.27 -0.05
CA ARG A 45 -34.78 0.37 -1.30
C ARG A 45 -35.86 -0.43 -2.02
N TYR A 46 -35.69 -1.75 -2.14
CA TYR A 46 -36.57 -2.59 -2.97
C TYR A 46 -37.71 -3.26 -2.18
N VAL A 47 -37.45 -3.67 -0.93
CA VAL A 47 -38.45 -4.36 -0.11
C VAL A 47 -39.29 -3.36 0.69
N LEU A 48 -38.62 -2.47 1.42
CA LEU A 48 -39.28 -1.49 2.30
C LEU A 48 -39.70 -0.20 1.59
N LYS A 49 -39.22 0.03 0.35
CA LYS A 49 -39.49 1.23 -0.45
C LYS A 49 -39.21 2.56 0.30
N LYS A 50 -38.29 2.54 1.25
CA LYS A 50 -37.84 3.69 2.04
C LYS A 50 -36.36 3.92 1.84
N PRO A 51 -35.92 4.61 0.76
CA PRO A 51 -34.50 4.86 0.54
C PRO A 51 -33.95 5.83 1.60
N LEU A 52 -32.91 5.41 2.30
CA LEU A 52 -32.13 6.24 3.23
C LEU A 52 -30.93 6.81 2.50
N MET A 53 -31.01 8.07 2.06
CA MET A 53 -29.94 8.72 1.28
C MET A 53 -28.61 8.83 2.06
N GLY A 54 -28.64 8.96 3.38
CA GLY A 54 -27.43 9.07 4.21
C GLY A 54 -26.53 7.81 4.23
N ILE A 55 -27.08 6.63 3.91
CA ILE A 55 -26.28 5.39 3.85
C ILE A 55 -25.28 5.44 2.68
N GLU A 56 -25.63 6.09 1.57
CA GLU A 56 -24.74 6.23 0.41
C GLU A 56 -23.51 7.06 0.75
N GLU A 57 -23.67 8.15 1.50
CA GLU A 57 -22.54 8.96 1.98
C GLU A 57 -21.63 8.17 2.94
N LEU A 58 -22.23 7.44 3.88
CA LEU A 58 -21.48 6.60 4.82
C LEU A 58 -20.66 5.52 4.08
N LEU A 59 -21.26 4.91 3.05
CA LEU A 59 -20.57 3.92 2.22
C LEU A 59 -19.35 4.49 1.53
N VAL A 60 -19.41 5.71 1.00
CA VAL A 60 -18.27 6.37 0.34
C VAL A 60 -17.09 6.49 1.31
N PHE A 61 -17.32 6.89 2.57
CA PHE A 61 -16.25 6.96 3.57
C PHE A 61 -15.61 5.59 3.82
N PHE A 62 -16.41 4.55 4.05
CA PHE A 62 -15.88 3.20 4.29
C PHE A 62 -15.14 2.64 3.07
N ILE A 63 -15.62 2.91 1.86
CA ILE A 63 -14.98 2.47 0.62
C ILE A 63 -13.61 3.16 0.45
N ILE A 64 -13.50 4.46 0.68
CA ILE A 64 -12.21 5.18 0.61
C ILE A 64 -11.22 4.60 1.64
N TRP A 65 -11.67 4.37 2.87
CA TRP A 65 -10.85 3.73 3.90
C TRP A 65 -10.38 2.33 3.48
N LEU A 66 -11.29 1.52 2.95
CA LEU A 66 -10.98 0.17 2.49
C LEU A 66 -9.93 0.18 1.37
N TYR A 67 -10.10 1.05 0.37
CA TYR A 67 -9.16 1.15 -0.76
C TYR A 67 -7.78 1.63 -0.33
N MET A 68 -7.70 2.69 0.46
CA MET A 68 -6.42 3.27 0.87
C MET A 68 -5.65 2.33 1.81
N LEU A 69 -6.31 1.78 2.82
CA LEU A 69 -5.67 0.84 3.74
C LEU A 69 -5.41 -0.51 3.07
N GLY A 70 -6.31 -1.00 2.20
CA GLY A 70 -6.11 -2.22 1.43
C GLY A 70 -4.91 -2.13 0.49
N GLY A 71 -4.76 -1.01 -0.23
CA GLY A 71 -3.59 -0.74 -1.05
C GLY A 71 -2.28 -0.71 -0.25
N SER A 72 -2.32 -0.14 0.96
CA SER A 72 -1.16 -0.15 1.86
C SER A 72 -0.81 -1.57 2.37
N VAL A 73 -1.82 -2.42 2.67
CA VAL A 73 -1.59 -3.84 3.01
C VAL A 73 -1.01 -4.61 1.82
N ALA A 74 -1.50 -4.37 0.60
CA ALA A 74 -0.96 -4.97 -0.61
C ALA A 74 0.51 -4.56 -0.84
N SER A 75 0.84 -3.29 -0.57
CA SER A 75 2.21 -2.80 -0.64
C SER A 75 3.13 -3.48 0.39
N GLU A 76 2.64 -3.70 1.62
CA GLU A 76 3.39 -4.44 2.66
C GLU A 76 3.68 -5.89 2.26
N GLN A 77 2.70 -6.56 1.66
CA GLN A 77 2.83 -7.95 1.23
C GLN A 77 3.63 -8.12 -0.07
N ARG A 78 4.02 -7.00 -0.72
CA ARG A 78 4.65 -7.01 -2.05
C ARG A 78 3.81 -7.71 -3.12
N ASN A 79 2.50 -7.76 -2.89
CA ASN A 79 1.53 -8.38 -3.80
C ASN A 79 0.99 -7.37 -4.82
N HIS A 80 1.80 -6.37 -5.22
CA HIS A 80 1.45 -5.58 -6.39
C HIS A 80 1.31 -6.53 -7.58
N ILE A 81 0.21 -6.40 -8.31
CA ILE A 81 -0.06 -7.19 -9.51
C ILE A 81 1.13 -7.04 -10.45
N GLU A 82 2.00 -8.02 -10.45
CA GLU A 82 3.17 -8.06 -11.33
C GLU A 82 2.78 -8.83 -12.59
N CYS A 83 2.85 -8.15 -13.71
CA CYS A 83 2.80 -8.84 -14.98
C CYS A 83 4.14 -9.60 -15.12
N GLY A 84 4.21 -10.83 -14.58
CA GLY A 84 5.39 -11.68 -14.55
C GLY A 84 5.90 -12.12 -15.94
N ILE A 85 5.24 -11.68 -17.02
CA ILE A 85 5.57 -11.99 -18.41
C ILE A 85 7.02 -11.60 -18.74
N LEU A 86 7.47 -10.44 -18.27
CA LEU A 86 8.85 -9.99 -18.52
C LEU A 86 9.88 -10.87 -17.82
N THR A 87 9.57 -11.41 -16.65
CA THR A 87 10.48 -12.31 -15.92
C THR A 87 10.63 -13.66 -16.59
N LEU A 88 9.67 -14.10 -17.42
CA LEU A 88 9.76 -15.30 -18.23
C LEU A 88 10.75 -15.17 -19.40
N TYR A 89 10.89 -13.95 -19.95
CA TYR A 89 11.83 -13.69 -21.05
C TYR A 89 13.26 -13.44 -20.57
N ILE A 90 13.45 -12.98 -19.33
CA ILE A 90 14.77 -12.64 -18.79
C ILE A 90 15.35 -13.88 -18.06
N LYS A 91 16.23 -14.61 -18.74
CA LYS A 91 16.88 -15.82 -18.18
C LYS A 91 18.07 -15.53 -17.24
N LYS A 92 18.53 -14.27 -17.13
CA LYS A 92 19.71 -13.90 -16.31
C LYS A 92 19.27 -13.34 -14.96
N ASP A 93 19.67 -13.99 -13.87
CA ASP A 93 19.38 -13.55 -12.48
C ASP A 93 19.77 -12.10 -12.17
N LYS A 94 20.86 -11.61 -12.77
CA LYS A 94 21.31 -10.21 -12.63
C LYS A 94 20.31 -9.21 -13.23
N SER A 95 19.79 -9.52 -14.43
CA SER A 95 18.82 -8.66 -15.12
C SER A 95 17.48 -8.61 -14.41
N ILE A 96 17.03 -9.72 -13.82
CA ILE A 96 15.80 -9.76 -13.01
C ILE A 96 15.93 -8.85 -11.77
N LYS A 97 17.06 -8.90 -11.08
CA LYS A 97 17.28 -8.06 -9.88
C LYS A 97 17.42 -6.58 -10.23
N LEU A 98 18.07 -6.26 -11.35
CA LEU A 98 18.13 -4.89 -11.85
C LEU A 98 16.73 -4.38 -12.20
N PHE A 99 15.92 -5.18 -12.89
CA PHE A 99 14.56 -4.83 -13.26
C PHE A 99 13.69 -4.57 -12.02
N ASN A 100 13.77 -5.43 -11.00
CA ASN A 100 13.05 -5.22 -9.74
C ASN A 100 13.49 -3.94 -9.01
N CYS A 101 14.78 -3.60 -9.05
CA CYS A 101 15.30 -2.36 -8.48
C CYS A 101 14.74 -1.13 -9.21
N ILE A 102 14.76 -1.13 -10.54
CA ILE A 102 14.22 -0.04 -11.38
C ILE A 102 12.72 0.11 -11.13
N LYS A 103 11.97 -0.98 -11.12
CA LYS A 103 10.53 -1.00 -10.84
C LYS A 103 10.21 -0.38 -9.47
N SER A 104 10.91 -0.81 -8.41
CA SER A 104 10.71 -0.26 -7.06
C SER A 104 11.07 1.23 -7.00
N MET A 105 12.09 1.68 -7.75
CA MET A 105 12.44 3.09 -7.83
C MET A 105 11.32 3.92 -8.46
N PHE A 106 10.75 3.49 -9.58
CA PHE A 106 9.60 4.17 -10.19
C PHE A 106 8.38 4.20 -9.27
N SER A 107 8.08 3.08 -8.59
CA SER A 107 6.99 3.00 -7.62
C SER A 107 7.15 4.02 -6.49
N VAL A 108 8.35 4.14 -5.91
CA VAL A 108 8.65 5.12 -4.85
C VAL A 108 8.51 6.55 -5.34
N VAL A 109 8.97 6.87 -6.56
CA VAL A 109 8.84 8.22 -7.14
C VAL A 109 7.36 8.59 -7.31
N ILE A 110 6.55 7.69 -7.86
CA ILE A 110 5.11 7.92 -8.05
C ILE A 110 4.41 8.07 -6.69
N CYS A 111 4.67 7.17 -5.74
CA CYS A 111 4.08 7.25 -4.39
C CYS A 111 4.50 8.53 -3.65
N SER A 112 5.74 8.99 -3.82
CA SER A 112 6.22 10.24 -3.24
C SER A 112 5.47 11.45 -3.79
N TRP A 113 5.28 11.48 -5.11
CA TRP A 113 4.50 12.51 -5.79
C TRP A 113 3.05 12.53 -5.31
N LEU A 114 2.41 11.37 -5.23
CA LEU A 114 1.03 11.25 -4.74
C LEU A 114 0.90 11.63 -3.26
N THR A 115 1.89 11.28 -2.43
CA THR A 115 1.90 11.67 -1.02
C THR A 115 2.02 13.19 -0.85
N TYR A 116 2.83 13.84 -1.68
CA TYR A 116 2.95 15.30 -1.68
C TYR A 116 1.61 15.98 -2.01
N TRP A 117 0.92 15.53 -3.07
CA TRP A 117 -0.41 16.04 -3.40
C TRP A 117 -1.46 15.71 -2.33
N GLY A 118 -1.39 14.51 -1.74
CA GLY A 118 -2.27 14.11 -0.63
C GLY A 118 -2.09 14.99 0.59
N TYR A 119 -0.85 15.38 0.91
CA TYR A 119 -0.57 16.32 1.99
C TYR A 119 -1.17 17.69 1.74
N TRP A 120 -1.00 18.22 0.54
CA TRP A 120 -1.54 19.53 0.16
C TRP A 120 -3.07 19.53 0.18
N TYR A 121 -3.69 18.46 -0.34
CA TYR A 121 -5.13 18.26 -0.35
C TYR A 121 -5.70 18.14 1.08
N PHE A 122 -5.04 17.40 1.94
CA PHE A 122 -5.42 17.27 3.35
C PHE A 122 -5.35 18.62 4.08
N GLY A 123 -4.30 19.41 3.85
CA GLY A 123 -4.19 20.77 4.40
C GLY A 123 -5.30 21.71 3.92
N TYR A 124 -5.72 21.58 2.66
CA TYR A 124 -6.85 22.33 2.11
C TYR A 124 -8.17 21.91 2.76
N SER A 125 -8.39 20.63 2.93
CA SER A 125 -9.58 20.06 3.58
C SER A 125 -9.74 20.52 5.03
N LEU A 126 -8.65 20.53 5.78
CA LEU A 126 -8.66 21.04 7.15
C LEU A 126 -9.01 22.53 7.25
N LYS A 127 -8.59 23.36 6.28
CA LYS A 127 -8.91 24.79 6.26
C LYS A 127 -10.37 25.09 5.94
N LEU A 128 -10.97 24.32 5.03
CA LEU A 128 -12.34 24.54 4.60
C LEU A 128 -13.39 23.95 5.55
N TRP A 129 -13.01 22.96 6.39
CA TRP A 129 -13.87 22.31 7.36
C TRP A 129 -15.24 21.89 6.78
N LYS A 130 -15.23 21.36 5.53
CA LYS A 130 -16.45 20.94 4.84
C LYS A 130 -17.10 19.77 5.55
N THR A 131 -18.43 19.82 5.64
CA THR A 131 -19.27 18.71 6.12
C THR A 131 -20.00 18.09 4.94
N SER A 132 -20.34 16.82 5.07
CA SER A 132 -21.20 16.10 4.14
C SER A 132 -22.61 16.69 4.15
N ASP A 133 -23.31 16.60 3.00
CA ASP A 133 -24.58 17.28 2.79
C ASP A 133 -25.73 16.73 3.63
N ILE A 134 -25.75 15.41 3.88
CA ILE A 134 -26.87 14.72 4.56
C ILE A 134 -26.50 14.36 5.99
N LEU A 135 -25.34 13.73 6.21
CA LEU A 135 -24.91 13.25 7.53
C LEU A 135 -24.14 14.30 8.34
N HIS A 136 -23.77 15.44 7.74
CA HIS A 136 -22.94 16.49 8.34
C HIS A 136 -21.63 15.96 8.93
N ILE A 137 -21.12 14.82 8.43
CA ILE A 137 -19.83 14.25 8.84
C ILE A 137 -18.73 15.13 8.23
N PRO A 138 -17.70 15.53 9.01
CA PRO A 138 -16.58 16.30 8.47
C PRO A 138 -15.84 15.50 7.39
N MET A 139 -15.73 16.05 6.19
CA MET A 139 -15.12 15.37 5.04
C MET A 139 -13.64 15.06 5.24
N PHE A 140 -12.95 15.77 6.12
CA PHE A 140 -11.54 15.53 6.41
C PHE A 140 -11.25 14.11 6.92
N PHE A 141 -12.25 13.40 7.49
CA PHE A 141 -12.10 11.98 7.88
C PHE A 141 -11.91 11.05 6.66
N GLY A 142 -12.61 11.33 5.56
CA GLY A 142 -12.42 10.57 4.31
C GLY A 142 -11.16 10.99 3.57
N GLU A 143 -10.93 12.29 3.49
CA GLU A 143 -9.81 12.86 2.76
C GLU A 143 -8.46 12.64 3.47
N GLY A 144 -8.44 12.65 4.80
CA GLY A 144 -7.25 12.37 5.60
C GLY A 144 -6.71 10.95 5.42
N VAL A 145 -7.59 9.98 5.18
CA VAL A 145 -7.15 8.61 4.94
C VAL A 145 -6.42 8.45 3.60
N ILE A 146 -6.69 9.30 2.63
CA ILE A 146 -5.97 9.33 1.35
C ILE A 146 -4.48 9.66 1.61
N PHE A 147 -4.23 10.69 2.41
CA PHE A 147 -2.87 11.05 2.80
C PHE A 147 -2.20 9.95 3.63
N ILE A 148 -2.88 9.40 4.64
CA ILE A 148 -2.37 8.31 5.48
C ILE A 148 -2.05 7.08 4.64
N GLY A 149 -2.93 6.69 3.71
CA GLY A 149 -2.75 5.55 2.84
C GLY A 149 -1.53 5.70 1.93
N PHE A 150 -1.39 6.84 1.27
CA PHE A 150 -0.21 7.10 0.44
C PHE A 150 1.09 7.19 1.25
N ALA A 151 1.06 7.77 2.45
CA ALA A 151 2.22 7.81 3.33
C ALA A 151 2.67 6.40 3.76
N LEU A 152 1.71 5.51 4.08
CA LEU A 152 2.01 4.11 4.40
C LEU A 152 2.53 3.34 3.19
N MET A 153 1.93 3.52 2.01
CA MET A 153 2.41 2.90 0.76
C MET A 153 3.82 3.37 0.42
N LEU A 154 4.11 4.67 0.56
CA LEU A 154 5.44 5.23 0.36
C LEU A 154 6.45 4.61 1.34
N PHE A 155 6.08 4.52 2.61
CA PHE A 155 6.94 3.92 3.63
C PHE A 155 7.30 2.47 3.29
N PHE A 156 6.33 1.62 2.95
CA PHE A 156 6.59 0.23 2.55
C PHE A 156 7.35 0.15 1.21
N GLY A 157 7.07 1.03 0.26
CA GLY A 157 7.79 1.12 -1.01
C GLY A 157 9.28 1.46 -0.84
N ILE A 158 9.61 2.39 0.07
CA ILE A 158 11.02 2.71 0.40
C ILE A 158 11.72 1.50 1.02
N LEU A 159 11.06 0.78 1.91
CA LEU A 159 11.63 -0.42 2.50
C LEU A 159 11.88 -1.50 1.44
N GLU A 160 10.97 -1.67 0.50
CA GLU A 160 11.14 -2.59 -0.64
C GLU A 160 12.30 -2.19 -1.54
N LEU A 161 12.43 -0.89 -1.85
CA LEU A 161 13.54 -0.37 -2.64
C LEU A 161 14.90 -0.65 -1.98
N ILE A 162 15.01 -0.42 -0.67
CA ILE A 162 16.24 -0.70 0.09
C ILE A 162 16.61 -2.18 0.01
N ASP A 163 15.64 -3.09 0.14
CA ASP A 163 15.88 -4.52 0.06
C ASP A 163 16.29 -4.97 -1.34
N ASN A 164 15.61 -4.49 -2.38
CA ASN A 164 15.93 -4.79 -3.78
C ASN A 164 17.33 -4.27 -4.14
N PHE A 165 17.69 -3.09 -3.66
CA PHE A 165 19.03 -2.52 -3.86
C PHE A 165 20.12 -3.36 -3.16
N LYS A 166 19.88 -3.82 -1.91
CA LYS A 166 20.82 -4.71 -1.21
C LYS A 166 21.01 -6.05 -1.94
N LEU A 167 19.92 -6.63 -2.45
CA LEU A 167 19.96 -7.88 -3.23
C LEU A 167 20.71 -7.71 -4.54
N TYR A 168 20.53 -6.59 -5.24
CA TYR A 168 21.26 -6.26 -6.45
C TYR A 168 22.76 -6.14 -6.17
N ARG A 169 23.14 -5.37 -5.14
CA ARG A 169 24.55 -5.18 -4.75
C ARG A 169 25.25 -6.48 -4.31
N ALA A 170 24.52 -7.35 -3.60
CA ALA A 170 25.05 -8.66 -3.19
C ALA A 170 25.32 -9.58 -4.38
N CYS A 171 24.52 -9.49 -5.45
CA CYS A 171 24.76 -10.25 -6.67
C CYS A 171 25.97 -9.77 -7.47
N PHE A 172 26.23 -8.47 -7.48
CA PHE A 172 27.42 -7.91 -8.12
C PHE A 172 28.68 -8.45 -7.45
N LYS A 173 28.76 -8.34 -6.12
CA LYS A 173 29.91 -8.81 -5.34
C LYS A 173 30.18 -10.31 -5.51
N LYS A 174 29.13 -11.15 -5.64
CA LYS A 174 29.31 -12.60 -5.84
C LYS A 174 29.79 -12.96 -7.26
N SER A 175 29.55 -12.10 -8.25
CA SER A 175 30.02 -12.34 -9.62
C SER A 175 31.47 -11.93 -9.82
N ASP A 176 31.95 -10.91 -9.10
CA ASP A 176 33.34 -10.48 -9.16
C ASP A 176 34.26 -11.53 -8.53
N ILE A 177 33.85 -12.11 -7.38
CA ILE A 177 34.59 -13.20 -6.74
C ILE A 177 34.69 -14.45 -7.64
N LYS A 178 33.63 -14.79 -8.38
CA LYS A 178 33.66 -15.93 -9.31
C LYS A 178 34.50 -15.68 -10.58
N GLN A 179 34.72 -14.43 -10.96
CA GLN A 179 35.62 -14.09 -12.06
C GLN A 179 37.09 -14.15 -11.63
N ASP A 180 37.38 -13.67 -10.42
CA ASP A 180 38.73 -13.77 -9.84
C ASP A 180 39.18 -15.22 -9.60
N GLU A 181 38.29 -16.11 -9.12
CA GLU A 181 38.60 -17.54 -8.98
C GLU A 181 38.88 -18.24 -10.33
N LYS A 182 38.20 -17.83 -11.39
CA LYS A 182 38.48 -18.39 -12.75
C LYS A 182 39.75 -17.82 -13.40
N GLY A 183 40.14 -16.61 -13.03
CA GLY A 183 41.41 -16.00 -13.52
C GLY A 183 42.67 -16.53 -12.86
N VAL A 184 42.54 -17.13 -11.67
CA VAL A 184 43.68 -17.70 -10.90
C VAL A 184 43.93 -19.17 -11.29
N THR A 185 42.98 -19.84 -11.95
CA THR A 185 43.08 -21.24 -12.39
C THR A 185 43.41 -21.41 -13.90
N ALA A 186 43.71 -20.33 -14.60
CA ALA A 186 44.14 -20.29 -15.99
C ALA A 186 45.56 -19.78 -16.06
#